data_81811eebb80f7b822ff41c4ed423c4f9
#
_entry.id   81811eebb80f7b822ff41c4ed423c4f9
#
_cell.length_a   1.000
_cell.length_b   1.000
_cell.length_c   1.000
_cell.angle_alpha   90.00
_cell.angle_beta   90.00
_cell.angle_gamma   90.00
#
_symmetry.space_group_name_H-M   'P 1'
#
loop_
_entity.id
_entity.type
_entity.pdbx_description
1 polymer ?
#
loop_
_entity_poly.entity_id
_entity_poly.type
_entity_poly.pdbx_seq_one_letter_code
_entity_poly.pdbx_strand_id
1 'polypeptide(L)'
;KFHRLVYAGRGVIDDKRAFAAAQEIGLDMAKVQELASADTFAKDMTAQVRLGDALGIQATPGLVIKGVAIVGYPGKAALSKVIASVERCGAVVCGN
;
A
#
# COMPACT_ATOMS: atom_id res chain seq x y z
N LYS A 1 -6.34 8.62 -9.58
CA LYS A 1 -5.47 9.52 -10.39
C LYS A 1 -4.15 9.84 -9.69
N PHE A 2 -4.15 10.36 -8.47
CA PHE A 2 -2.96 10.74 -7.72
C PHE A 2 -1.88 9.65 -7.68
N HIS A 3 -2.22 8.44 -7.22
CA HIS A 3 -1.30 7.30 -7.16
C HIS A 3 -0.61 7.01 -8.51
N ARG A 4 -1.36 7.04 -9.61
CA ARG A 4 -0.80 6.80 -10.94
C ARG A 4 0.23 7.86 -11.34
N LEU A 5 -0.03 9.13 -11.04
CA LEU A 5 0.90 10.24 -11.34
C LEU A 5 2.18 10.11 -10.53
N VAL A 6 2.06 9.81 -9.24
CA VAL A 6 3.23 9.64 -8.36
C VAL A 6 4.13 8.51 -8.86
N TYR A 7 3.56 7.39 -9.31
CA TYR A 7 4.33 6.20 -9.74
C TYR A 7 4.62 6.14 -11.25
N ALA A 8 4.09 7.05 -12.07
CA ALA A 8 4.31 7.02 -13.52
C ALA A 8 5.72 7.43 -13.94
N GLY A 9 6.41 8.28 -13.17
CA GLY A 9 7.74 8.77 -13.50
C GLY A 9 8.85 7.88 -12.91
N ARG A 10 10.06 8.01 -13.48
CA ARG A 10 11.28 7.40 -12.95
C ARG A 10 11.91 8.30 -11.88
N GLY A 11 12.75 7.73 -11.03
CA GLY A 11 13.52 8.44 -10.00
C GLY A 11 12.87 8.39 -8.63
N VAL A 12 13.34 9.26 -7.73
CA VAL A 12 12.90 9.31 -6.33
C VAL A 12 11.45 9.80 -6.24
N ILE A 13 10.68 9.14 -5.39
CA ILE A 13 9.35 9.60 -4.99
C ILE A 13 9.53 10.38 -3.69
N ASP A 14 9.49 11.70 -3.80
CA ASP A 14 9.63 12.66 -2.71
C ASP A 14 8.36 13.51 -2.55
N ASP A 15 8.39 14.42 -1.58
CA ASP A 15 7.33 15.36 -1.32
C ASP A 15 7.05 16.29 -2.51
N LYS A 16 8.08 16.75 -3.22
CA LYS A 16 7.93 17.61 -4.40
C LYS A 16 7.11 16.93 -5.49
N ARG A 17 7.41 15.66 -5.74
CA ARG A 17 6.68 14.85 -6.71
C ARG A 17 5.24 14.60 -6.27
N ALA A 18 5.02 14.32 -4.99
CA ALA A 18 3.69 14.15 -4.44
C ALA A 18 2.86 15.44 -4.53
N PHE A 19 3.42 16.59 -4.17
CA PHE A 19 2.74 17.88 -4.30
C PHE A 19 2.45 18.25 -5.75
N ALA A 20 3.37 18.03 -6.69
CA ALA A 20 3.14 18.24 -8.11
C ALA A 20 1.97 17.39 -8.64
N ALA A 21 1.91 16.12 -8.26
CA ALA A 21 0.81 15.24 -8.63
C ALA A 21 -0.53 15.70 -8.02
N ALA A 22 -0.54 16.18 -6.78
CA ALA A 22 -1.71 16.73 -6.14
C ALA A 22 -2.23 17.98 -6.85
N GLN A 23 -1.33 18.88 -7.23
CA GLN A 23 -1.64 20.10 -7.98
C GLN A 23 -2.19 19.78 -9.37
N GLU A 24 -1.60 18.83 -10.08
CA GLU A 24 -2.03 18.43 -11.44
C GLU A 24 -3.48 17.91 -11.45
N ILE A 25 -3.91 17.23 -10.40
CA ILE A 25 -5.30 16.74 -10.29
C ILE A 25 -6.27 17.76 -9.66
N GLY A 26 -5.80 18.99 -9.39
CA GLY A 26 -6.62 20.09 -8.92
C GLY A 26 -7.02 20.05 -7.44
N LEU A 27 -6.19 19.43 -6.58
CA LEU A 27 -6.44 19.47 -5.15
C LEU A 27 -6.16 20.85 -4.56
N ASP A 28 -6.86 21.20 -3.48
CA ASP A 28 -6.57 22.39 -2.68
C ASP A 28 -5.20 22.21 -1.98
N MET A 29 -4.17 22.88 -2.51
CA MET A 29 -2.80 22.74 -2.04
C MET A 29 -2.57 23.27 -0.64
N ALA A 30 -3.33 24.29 -0.19
CA ALA A 30 -3.26 24.77 1.18
C ALA A 30 -3.72 23.70 2.16
N LYS A 31 -4.83 23.05 1.86
CA LYS A 31 -5.36 21.94 2.65
C LYS A 31 -4.47 20.69 2.59
N VAL A 32 -3.89 20.39 1.43
CA VAL A 32 -2.93 19.29 1.29
C VAL A 32 -1.71 19.53 2.18
N GLN A 33 -1.16 20.74 2.18
CA GLN A 33 -0.01 21.11 3.01
C GLN A 33 -0.33 21.01 4.50
N GLU A 34 -1.48 21.56 4.92
CA GLU A 34 -1.95 21.49 6.31
C GLU A 34 -2.07 20.03 6.77
N LEU A 35 -2.76 19.19 6.02
CA LEU A 35 -2.95 17.78 6.35
C LEU A 35 -1.63 16.99 6.35
N ALA A 36 -0.74 17.23 5.38
CA ALA A 36 0.55 16.56 5.29
C ALA A 36 1.47 16.89 6.48
N SER A 37 1.30 18.07 7.08
CA SER A 37 2.07 18.53 8.25
C SER A 37 1.44 18.13 9.59
N ALA A 38 0.27 17.49 9.57
CA ALA A 38 -0.44 17.16 10.81
C ALA A 38 0.17 15.93 11.51
N ASP A 39 0.35 16.02 12.82
CA ASP A 39 0.89 14.94 13.67
C ASP A 39 0.07 13.63 13.64
N THR A 40 -1.18 13.70 13.20
CA THR A 40 -2.06 12.53 13.06
C THR A 40 -1.47 11.48 12.12
N PHE A 41 -0.86 11.90 11.01
CA PHE A 41 -0.23 10.96 10.06
C PHE A 41 0.96 10.22 10.66
N ALA A 42 1.79 10.90 11.45
CA ALA A 42 2.92 10.27 12.12
C ALA A 42 2.47 9.21 13.12
N LYS A 43 1.39 9.47 13.86
CA LYS A 43 0.77 8.52 14.80
C LYS A 43 0.17 7.31 14.07
N ASP A 44 -0.57 7.57 12.99
CA ASP A 44 -1.19 6.51 12.18
C ASP A 44 -0.12 5.64 11.51
N MET A 45 0.93 6.24 10.95
CA MET A 45 2.07 5.50 10.38
C MET A 45 2.76 4.62 11.41
N THR A 46 2.99 5.14 12.61
CA THR A 46 3.58 4.36 13.71
C THR A 46 2.70 3.16 14.07
N ALA A 47 1.38 3.34 14.13
CA ALA A 47 0.44 2.26 14.41
C ALA A 47 0.47 1.19 13.30
N GLN A 48 0.53 1.59 12.03
CA GLN A 48 0.62 0.67 10.89
C GLN A 48 1.95 -0.11 10.89
N VAL A 49 3.06 0.54 11.19
CA VAL A 49 4.37 -0.13 11.33
C VAL A 49 4.33 -1.19 12.43
N ARG A 50 3.80 -0.85 13.60
CA ARG A 50 3.64 -1.81 14.72
C ARG A 50 2.75 -2.99 14.36
N LEU A 51 1.68 -2.75 13.60
CA LEU A 51 0.82 -3.82 13.09
C LEU A 51 1.59 -4.73 12.12
N GLY A 52 2.36 -4.17 11.21
CA GLY A 52 3.22 -4.92 10.29
C GLY A 52 4.21 -5.81 11.04
N ASP A 53 4.89 -5.25 12.05
CA ASP A 53 5.83 -6.00 12.90
C ASP A 53 5.13 -7.13 13.65
N ALA A 54 3.97 -6.88 14.24
CA ALA A 54 3.18 -7.90 14.95
C ALA A 54 2.72 -9.06 14.04
N LEU A 55 2.51 -8.77 12.75
CA LEU A 55 2.16 -9.77 11.72
C LEU A 55 3.39 -10.44 11.07
N GLY A 56 4.61 -10.07 11.48
CA GLY A 56 5.86 -10.59 10.90
C GLY A 56 6.14 -10.08 9.48
N ILE A 57 5.52 -8.97 9.07
CA ILE A 57 5.71 -8.35 7.75
C ILE A 57 6.89 -7.38 7.84
N GLN A 58 8.07 -7.82 7.42
CA GLN A 58 9.32 -7.03 7.50
C GLN A 58 9.76 -6.44 6.17
N ALA A 59 8.95 -6.57 5.13
CA ALA A 59 9.22 -6.01 3.82
C ALA A 59 7.92 -5.52 3.16
N THR A 60 8.05 -4.55 2.25
CA THR A 60 6.92 -4.02 1.45
C THR A 60 7.04 -4.43 -0.02
N PRO A 61 5.91 -4.71 -0.65
CA PRO A 61 4.58 -4.81 -0.07
C PRO A 61 4.41 -6.06 0.83
N GLY A 62 3.55 -5.96 1.84
CA GLY A 62 3.07 -7.11 2.61
C GLY A 62 1.57 -7.28 2.39
N LEU A 63 1.11 -8.51 2.28
CA LEU A 63 -0.30 -8.84 2.11
C LEU A 63 -0.73 -9.84 3.18
N VAL A 64 -1.93 -9.66 3.70
CA VAL A 64 -2.56 -10.66 4.58
C VAL A 64 -3.85 -11.12 3.92
N ILE A 65 -3.93 -12.40 3.60
CA ILE A 65 -5.07 -13.01 2.92
C ILE A 65 -5.51 -14.24 3.72
N LYS A 66 -6.73 -14.22 4.22
CA LYS A 66 -7.27 -15.33 5.02
C LYS A 66 -6.34 -15.78 6.16
N GLY A 67 -5.72 -14.82 6.86
CA GLY A 67 -4.82 -15.10 7.97
C GLY A 67 -3.41 -15.55 7.57
N VAL A 68 -3.10 -15.61 6.29
CA VAL A 68 -1.76 -15.95 5.78
C VAL A 68 -1.05 -14.67 5.34
N ALA A 69 0.13 -14.42 5.91
CA ALA A 69 0.98 -13.30 5.52
C ALA A 69 1.84 -13.68 4.29
N ILE A 70 1.85 -12.81 3.29
CA ILE A 70 2.71 -12.90 2.12
C ILE A 70 3.66 -11.71 2.18
N VAL A 71 4.95 -11.96 2.34
CA VAL A 71 5.98 -10.92 2.41
C VAL A 71 6.58 -10.71 1.04
N GLY A 72 6.57 -9.45 0.58
CA GLY A 72 6.96 -9.07 -0.77
C GLY A 72 5.85 -9.28 -1.80
N TYR A 73 6.11 -8.85 -3.03
CA TYR A 73 5.16 -9.02 -4.14
C TYR A 73 5.44 -10.34 -4.88
N PRO A 74 4.51 -11.32 -4.83
CA PRO A 74 4.74 -12.65 -5.40
C PRO A 74 4.58 -12.70 -6.94
N GLY A 75 4.23 -11.57 -7.55
CA GLY A 75 3.88 -11.49 -8.96
C GLY A 75 2.38 -11.65 -9.22
N LYS A 76 1.92 -11.05 -10.30
CA LYS A 76 0.49 -11.02 -10.68
C LYS A 76 -0.10 -12.44 -10.81
N ALA A 77 0.62 -13.34 -11.48
CA ALA A 77 0.14 -14.71 -11.72
C ALA A 77 -0.06 -15.50 -10.40
N ALA A 78 0.91 -15.40 -9.46
CA ALA A 78 0.81 -16.07 -8.18
C ALA A 78 -0.31 -15.48 -7.33
N LEU A 79 -0.42 -14.16 -7.27
CA LEU A 79 -1.48 -13.48 -6.54
C LEU A 79 -2.87 -13.82 -7.08
N SER A 80 -3.02 -13.88 -8.43
CA SER A 80 -4.29 -14.30 -9.06
C SER A 80 -4.68 -15.73 -8.69
N LYS A 81 -3.71 -16.65 -8.60
CA LYS A 81 -3.97 -18.03 -8.15
C LYS A 81 -4.43 -18.08 -6.70
N VAL A 82 -3.81 -17.29 -5.82
CA VAL A 82 -4.23 -17.19 -4.41
C VAL A 82 -5.67 -16.67 -4.31
N ILE A 83 -6.00 -15.61 -5.04
CA ILE A 83 -7.36 -15.04 -5.06
C ILE A 83 -8.37 -16.09 -5.56
N ALA A 84 -8.09 -16.75 -6.68
CA ALA A 84 -8.96 -17.81 -7.22
C ALA A 84 -9.13 -18.99 -6.24
N SER A 85 -8.09 -19.35 -5.48
CA SER A 85 -8.21 -20.37 -4.43
C SER A 85 -9.13 -19.91 -3.31
N VAL A 86 -8.99 -18.68 -2.84
CA VAL A 86 -9.86 -18.11 -1.81
C VAL A 86 -11.32 -18.07 -2.28
N GLU A 87 -11.58 -17.68 -3.51
CA GLU A 87 -12.94 -17.67 -4.09
C GLU A 87 -13.52 -19.07 -4.19
N ARG A 88 -12.72 -20.07 -4.54
CA ARG A 88 -13.16 -21.46 -4.74
C ARG A 88 -13.37 -22.23 -3.44
N CYS A 89 -12.50 -22.11 -2.47
CA CYS A 89 -12.50 -22.95 -1.28
C CYS A 89 -12.32 -22.20 0.06
N GLY A 90 -12.24 -20.87 0.03
CA GLY A 90 -12.07 -20.05 1.23
C GLY A 90 -10.66 -20.06 1.84
N ALA A 91 -9.68 -20.69 1.20
CA ALA A 91 -8.29 -20.80 1.66
C ALA A 91 -7.29 -20.37 0.58
N VAL A 92 -6.11 -19.93 0.99
CA VAL A 92 -5.03 -19.50 0.06
C VAL A 92 -4.49 -20.64 -0.81
N VAL A 93 -4.60 -21.86 -0.30
CA VAL A 93 -4.34 -23.11 -1.03
C VAL A 93 -5.50 -24.07 -0.75
N CYS A 94 -6.15 -24.54 -1.79
CA CYS A 94 -7.18 -25.55 -1.65
C CYS A 94 -6.53 -26.94 -1.47
N GLY A 95 -6.99 -27.70 -0.49
CA GLY A 95 -6.64 -29.12 -0.37
C GLY A 95 -7.13 -29.90 -1.60
N ASN A 96 -6.46 -30.98 -1.88
CA ASN A 96 -6.89 -31.94 -2.90
C ASN A 96 -8.15 -32.68 -2.48
#